data_6ff86e7ba96fe28f4ccbcaa3f8d31909
#
_entry.id   6ff86e7ba96fe28f4ccbcaa3f8d31909
#
_cell.length_a   1.000
_cell.length_b   1.000
_cell.length_c   1.000
_cell.angle_alpha   90.00
_cell.angle_beta   90.00
_cell.angle_gamma   90.00
#
_symmetry.space_group_name_H-M   'P 1'
#
loop_
_entity.id
_entity.type
_entity.pdbx_description
1 polymer ?
#
loop_
_entity_poly.entity_id
_entity_poly.type
_entity_poly.pdbx_seq_one_letter_code
_entity_poly.pdbx_strand_id
1 'polypeptide(L)'
;KEQIKKLTDQIEAGIKALFQSGDLEKYQAYLRTMSHFHHYSVNNQMLIFSQCPHATLVAGYQKWQNQFSRHVLRGEKGISILAPTPYKIKVEKEKLDPDTKLPLLDADGNTITEEKEVQIPMFRPVKVFDVSQTDGKPLPERVQSPVAELTGNVEHYEAFMEALRRVSPVPIEIKPLSNDLDGFFSPSK
;
A
#
# COMPACT_ATOMS: atom_id res chain seq x y z
N LYS A 1 9.88 19.69 -9.94
CA LYS A 1 10.99 18.70 -9.93
C LYS A 1 11.71 18.65 -8.57
N GLU A 2 12.04 19.78 -7.98
CA GLU A 2 12.74 19.90 -6.69
C GLU A 2 12.01 19.21 -5.53
N GLN A 3 10.69 19.40 -5.40
CA GLN A 3 9.89 18.76 -4.36
C GLN A 3 9.87 17.23 -4.47
N ILE A 4 9.82 16.69 -5.70
CA ILE A 4 9.88 15.24 -5.91
C ILE A 4 11.24 14.72 -5.48
N LYS A 5 12.33 15.39 -5.89
CA LYS A 5 13.69 15.02 -5.48
C LYS A 5 13.82 15.00 -3.96
N LYS A 6 13.34 16.04 -3.27
CA LYS A 6 13.36 16.09 -1.80
C LYS A 6 12.62 14.89 -1.17
N LEU A 7 11.47 14.50 -1.72
CA LEU A 7 10.75 13.34 -1.20
C LEU A 7 11.48 12.03 -1.49
N THR A 8 12.12 11.91 -2.65
CA THR A 8 12.97 10.73 -2.97
C THR A 8 14.15 10.65 -2.02
N ASP A 9 14.85 11.75 -1.77
CA ASP A 9 15.96 11.80 -0.82
C ASP A 9 15.50 11.42 0.60
N GLN A 10 14.29 11.82 1.00
CA GLN A 10 13.69 11.42 2.29
C GLN A 10 13.41 9.91 2.36
N ILE A 11 12.93 9.31 1.27
CA ILE A 11 12.70 7.86 1.20
C ILE A 11 14.03 7.12 1.39
N GLU A 12 15.06 7.50 0.64
CA GLU A 12 16.38 6.87 0.72
C GLU A 12 17.00 7.02 2.12
N ALA A 13 16.94 8.21 2.70
CA ALA A 13 17.43 8.46 4.04
C ALA A 13 16.64 7.65 5.09
N GLY A 14 15.32 7.54 4.95
CA GLY A 14 14.45 6.75 5.82
C GLY A 14 14.79 5.27 5.78
N ILE A 15 14.96 4.71 4.58
CA ILE A 15 15.36 3.31 4.38
C ILE A 15 16.73 3.05 5.02
N LYS A 16 17.73 3.89 4.74
CA LYS A 16 19.05 3.76 5.35
C LYS A 16 18.99 3.80 6.87
N ALA A 17 18.29 4.78 7.43
CA ALA A 17 18.15 4.92 8.89
C ALA A 17 17.43 3.72 9.52
N LEU A 18 16.50 3.08 8.81
CA LEU A 18 15.77 1.91 9.31
C LEU A 18 16.63 0.65 9.36
N PHE A 19 17.39 0.38 8.29
CA PHE A 19 18.15 -0.88 8.18
C PHE A 19 19.60 -0.79 8.70
N GLN A 20 20.20 0.40 8.74
CA GLN A 20 21.57 0.56 9.22
C GLN A 20 21.69 0.83 10.72
N SER A 21 20.62 1.32 11.35
CA SER A 21 20.65 1.66 12.78
C SER A 21 20.70 0.46 13.70
N GLY A 22 20.24 -0.73 13.28
CA GLY A 22 20.04 -1.89 14.13
C GLY A 22 18.96 -1.68 15.21
N ASP A 23 18.16 -0.62 15.09
CA ASP A 23 17.11 -0.24 16.04
C ASP A 23 15.85 -1.08 15.76
N LEU A 24 15.69 -2.12 16.57
CA LEU A 24 14.57 -3.06 16.46
C LEU A 24 13.23 -2.38 16.76
N GLU A 25 13.17 -1.44 17.70
CA GLU A 25 11.93 -0.74 18.04
C GLU A 25 11.45 0.12 16.86
N LYS A 26 12.38 0.84 16.25
CA LYS A 26 12.09 1.64 15.05
C LYS A 26 11.65 0.78 13.88
N TYR A 27 12.26 -0.39 13.70
CA TYR A 27 11.87 -1.34 12.67
C TYR A 27 10.46 -1.89 12.93
N GLN A 28 10.14 -2.28 14.15
CA GLN A 28 8.79 -2.71 14.53
C GLN A 28 7.74 -1.61 14.35
N ALA A 29 8.07 -0.36 14.71
CA ALA A 29 7.19 0.78 14.46
C ALA A 29 6.91 0.98 12.96
N TYR A 30 7.92 0.81 12.11
CA TYR A 30 7.74 0.85 10.67
C TYR A 30 6.84 -0.28 10.15
N LEU A 31 7.01 -1.52 10.66
CA LEU A 31 6.14 -2.64 10.29
C LEU A 31 4.68 -2.41 10.69
N ARG A 32 4.44 -1.82 11.87
CA ARG A 32 3.08 -1.39 12.27
C ARG A 32 2.50 -0.35 11.31
N THR A 33 3.30 0.63 10.90
CA THR A 33 2.87 1.59 9.88
C THR A 33 2.52 0.91 8.56
N MET A 34 3.34 -0.06 8.11
CA MET A 34 3.04 -0.84 6.90
C MET A 34 1.69 -1.58 7.01
N SER A 35 1.38 -2.16 8.16
CA SER A 35 0.11 -2.87 8.37
C SER A 35 -1.12 -1.95 8.26
N HIS A 36 -1.02 -0.71 8.74
CA HIS A 36 -2.10 0.29 8.58
C HIS A 36 -2.22 0.79 7.14
N PHE A 37 -1.12 0.89 6.42
CA PHE A 37 -1.05 1.53 5.10
C PHE A 37 -0.76 0.55 3.95
N HIS A 38 -1.20 -0.69 4.07
CA HIS A 38 -0.96 -1.76 3.08
C HIS A 38 -1.42 -1.41 1.64
N HIS A 39 -2.37 -0.49 1.48
CA HIS A 39 -2.85 0.00 0.19
C HIS A 39 -2.00 1.16 -0.39
N TYR A 40 -1.01 1.66 0.35
CA TYR A 40 -0.03 2.61 -0.15
C TYR A 40 1.23 1.89 -0.65
N SER A 41 1.91 2.47 -1.64
CA SER A 41 3.22 1.95 -2.05
C SER A 41 4.23 2.03 -0.90
N VAL A 42 5.23 1.15 -0.91
CA VAL A 42 6.32 1.15 0.10
C VAL A 42 6.97 2.53 0.25
N ASN A 43 7.18 3.24 -0.87
CA ASN A 43 7.72 4.60 -0.85
C ASN A 43 6.82 5.57 -0.08
N ASN A 44 5.50 5.51 -0.29
CA ASN A 44 4.55 6.35 0.44
C ASN A 44 4.42 5.94 1.90
N GLN A 45 4.49 4.65 2.22
CA GLN A 45 4.54 4.17 3.62
C GLN A 45 5.76 4.75 4.34
N MET A 46 6.92 4.75 3.69
CA MET A 46 8.13 5.35 4.24
C MET A 46 8.00 6.87 4.41
N LEU A 47 7.37 7.57 3.45
CA LEU A 47 7.10 9.00 3.57
C LEU A 47 6.13 9.32 4.71
N ILE A 48 5.09 8.52 4.90
CA ILE A 48 4.16 8.67 6.02
C ILE A 48 4.90 8.44 7.34
N PHE A 49 5.60 7.30 7.47
CA PHE A 49 6.33 6.95 8.67
C PHE A 49 7.37 7.99 9.06
N SER A 50 8.16 8.50 8.12
CA SER A 50 9.20 9.49 8.39
C SER A 50 8.66 10.85 8.83
N GLN A 51 7.45 11.24 8.41
CA GLN A 51 6.83 12.52 8.73
C GLN A 51 5.82 12.43 9.89
N CYS A 52 5.19 11.28 10.10
CA CYS A 52 4.20 11.04 11.14
C CYS A 52 4.25 9.57 11.58
N PRO A 53 5.21 9.17 12.44
CA PRO A 53 5.43 7.76 12.84
C PRO A 53 4.23 7.11 13.55
N HIS A 54 3.36 7.92 14.15
CA HIS A 54 2.15 7.49 14.87
C HIS A 54 0.88 7.52 14.00
N ALA A 55 1.00 7.80 12.72
CA ALA A 55 -0.14 7.82 11.82
C ALA A 55 -0.84 6.45 11.78
N THR A 56 -2.17 6.47 11.80
CA THR A 56 -3.01 5.27 11.72
C THR A 56 -3.96 5.29 10.52
N LEU A 57 -4.44 6.47 10.13
CA LEU A 57 -5.33 6.65 8.99
C LEU A 57 -5.08 8.00 8.33
N VAL A 58 -4.62 7.99 7.09
CA VAL A 58 -4.37 9.24 6.35
C VAL A 58 -5.34 9.41 5.18
N ALA A 59 -5.78 10.63 4.98
CA ALA A 59 -6.60 11.01 3.83
C ALA A 59 -6.32 12.45 3.39
N GLY A 60 -6.67 12.75 2.13
CA GLY A 60 -6.62 14.12 1.63
C GLY A 60 -7.67 15.02 2.29
N TYR A 61 -7.40 16.34 2.30
CA TYR A 61 -8.25 17.34 2.95
C TYR A 61 -9.73 17.24 2.57
N GLN A 62 -10.03 17.17 1.29
CA GLN A 62 -11.42 17.03 0.81
C GLN A 62 -12.07 15.71 1.22
N LYS A 63 -11.30 14.62 1.30
CA LYS A 63 -11.81 13.32 1.72
C LYS A 63 -12.22 13.35 3.19
N TRP A 64 -11.46 14.03 4.04
CA TRP A 64 -11.83 14.24 5.43
C TRP A 64 -13.17 14.98 5.55
N GLN A 65 -13.39 16.04 4.78
CA GLN A 65 -14.66 16.79 4.81
C GLN A 65 -15.83 16.00 4.24
N ASN A 66 -15.67 15.45 3.03
CA ASN A 66 -16.81 14.94 2.25
C ASN A 66 -17.21 13.51 2.63
N GLN A 67 -16.24 12.66 3.01
CA GLN A 67 -16.51 11.26 3.31
C GLN A 67 -16.57 10.97 4.81
N PHE A 68 -15.72 11.63 5.60
CA PHE A 68 -15.65 11.37 7.03
C PHE A 68 -16.36 12.44 7.88
N SER A 69 -16.86 13.52 7.29
CA SER A 69 -17.44 14.66 8.02
C SER A 69 -16.53 15.19 9.12
N ARG A 70 -15.23 15.24 8.80
CA ARG A 70 -14.17 15.74 9.68
C ARG A 70 -13.45 16.88 8.99
N HIS A 71 -12.82 17.76 9.77
CA HIS A 71 -12.01 18.86 9.27
C HIS A 71 -10.60 18.79 9.83
N VAL A 72 -9.65 19.21 9.04
CA VAL A 72 -8.25 19.31 9.48
C VAL A 72 -8.11 20.48 10.44
N LEU A 73 -7.45 20.25 11.56
CA LEU A 73 -7.21 21.27 12.58
C LEU A 73 -6.32 22.39 12.05
N ARG A 74 -6.60 23.62 12.53
CA ARG A 74 -5.86 24.80 12.10
C ARG A 74 -4.38 24.70 12.53
N GLY A 75 -3.47 24.95 11.59
CA GLY A 75 -2.03 24.92 11.85
C GLY A 75 -1.36 23.56 11.59
N GLU A 76 -2.14 22.51 11.33
CA GLU A 76 -1.60 21.18 11.04
C GLU A 76 -0.80 21.14 9.74
N LYS A 77 0.33 20.42 9.78
CA LYS A 77 1.20 20.23 8.63
C LYS A 77 0.89 18.93 7.93
N GLY A 78 0.37 19.02 6.71
CA GLY A 78 0.08 17.83 5.92
C GLY A 78 1.31 17.01 5.57
N ILE A 79 1.17 15.69 5.63
CA ILE A 79 2.14 14.69 5.25
C ILE A 79 2.26 14.69 3.72
N SER A 80 3.46 14.81 3.19
CA SER A 80 3.71 14.81 1.74
C SER A 80 3.90 13.40 1.24
N ILE A 81 3.09 12.99 0.27
CA ILE A 81 3.21 11.70 -0.42
C ILE A 81 3.26 11.91 -1.94
N LEU A 82 3.59 10.87 -2.70
CA LEU A 82 3.59 10.87 -4.15
C LEU A 82 2.31 10.23 -4.69
N ALA A 83 1.46 11.02 -5.34
CA ALA A 83 0.26 10.53 -5.99
C ALA A 83 0.48 10.35 -7.50
N PRO A 84 0.01 9.24 -8.09
CA PRO A 84 0.05 9.06 -9.53
C PRO A 84 -0.88 10.08 -10.23
N THR A 85 -0.36 10.72 -11.25
CA THR A 85 -1.10 11.66 -12.10
C THR A 85 -0.74 11.40 -13.56
N PRO A 86 -1.07 10.20 -14.07
CA PRO A 86 -0.73 9.85 -15.44
C PRO A 86 -1.41 10.82 -16.41
N TYR A 87 -0.72 11.17 -17.47
CA TYR A 87 -1.28 11.94 -18.57
C TYR A 87 -1.19 11.16 -19.87
N LYS A 88 -2.14 11.40 -20.74
CA LYS A 88 -2.22 10.77 -22.05
C LYS A 88 -1.56 11.66 -23.10
N ILE A 89 -0.74 11.05 -23.92
CA ILE A 89 -0.23 11.68 -25.14
C ILE A 89 -0.61 10.84 -26.33
N LYS A 90 -0.84 11.50 -27.46
CA LYS A 90 -0.95 10.83 -28.74
C LYS A 90 0.44 10.70 -29.34
N VAL A 91 0.81 9.50 -29.68
CA VAL A 91 2.06 9.20 -30.39
C VAL A 91 1.73 8.48 -31.69
N GLU A 92 2.42 8.86 -32.74
CA GLU A 92 2.39 8.09 -33.97
C GLU A 92 3.17 6.80 -33.78
N LYS A 93 2.54 5.69 -34.05
CA LYS A 93 3.16 4.37 -34.04
C LYS A 93 2.91 3.69 -35.36
N GLU A 94 3.85 2.86 -35.77
CA GLU A 94 3.68 2.01 -36.93
C GLU A 94 2.47 1.10 -36.74
N LYS A 95 1.59 1.07 -37.74
CA LYS A 95 0.46 0.17 -37.78
C LYS A 95 0.96 -1.22 -38.12
N LEU A 96 0.79 -2.16 -37.20
CA LEU A 96 1.23 -3.52 -37.38
C LEU A 96 0.11 -4.42 -37.86
N ASP A 97 0.44 -5.34 -38.76
CA ASP A 97 -0.45 -6.44 -39.14
C ASP A 97 -0.79 -7.30 -37.88
N PRO A 98 -2.09 -7.61 -37.65
CA PRO A 98 -2.51 -8.31 -36.44
C PRO A 98 -1.94 -9.73 -36.29
N ASP A 99 -1.66 -10.40 -37.40
CA ASP A 99 -1.22 -11.79 -37.45
C ASP A 99 0.31 -11.90 -37.43
N THR A 100 0.97 -11.15 -38.35
CA THR A 100 2.42 -11.23 -38.55
C THR A 100 3.21 -10.29 -37.64
N LYS A 101 2.56 -9.28 -37.05
CA LYS A 101 3.20 -8.20 -36.24
C LYS A 101 4.23 -7.38 -37.03
N LEU A 102 4.24 -7.46 -38.33
CA LEU A 102 5.09 -6.65 -39.20
C LEU A 102 4.41 -5.31 -39.51
N PRO A 103 5.18 -4.23 -39.77
CA PRO A 103 4.64 -2.95 -40.18
C PRO A 103 3.85 -3.08 -41.49
N LEU A 104 2.67 -2.49 -41.53
CA LEU A 104 1.89 -2.35 -42.78
C LEU A 104 2.50 -1.26 -43.66
N LEU A 105 2.65 -1.54 -44.92
CA LEU A 105 3.15 -0.60 -45.91
C LEU A 105 2.03 -0.09 -46.81
N ASP A 106 2.15 1.14 -47.25
CA ASP A 106 1.29 1.72 -48.28
C ASP A 106 1.69 1.23 -49.69
N ALA A 107 0.99 1.72 -50.74
CA ALA A 107 1.27 1.35 -52.11
C ALA A 107 2.66 1.79 -52.60
N ASP A 108 3.25 2.79 -51.97
CA ASP A 108 4.58 3.34 -52.29
C ASP A 108 5.70 2.72 -51.44
N GLY A 109 5.36 1.76 -50.53
CA GLY A 109 6.31 1.05 -49.69
C GLY A 109 6.67 1.77 -48.36
N ASN A 110 5.96 2.84 -48.01
CA ASN A 110 6.16 3.54 -46.76
C ASN A 110 5.34 2.90 -45.64
N THR A 111 5.86 2.95 -44.42
CA THR A 111 5.16 2.44 -43.24
C THR A 111 3.92 3.28 -42.93
N ILE A 112 2.77 2.62 -42.85
CA ILE A 112 1.52 3.26 -42.39
C ILE A 112 1.61 3.51 -40.91
N THR A 113 1.37 4.74 -40.44
CA THR A 113 1.32 5.12 -39.04
C THR A 113 -0.11 5.28 -38.54
N GLU A 114 -0.34 5.03 -37.25
CA GLU A 114 -1.60 5.30 -36.60
C GLU A 114 -1.35 6.09 -35.30
N GLU A 115 -2.26 7.01 -34.97
CA GLU A 115 -2.21 7.68 -33.67
C GLU A 115 -2.67 6.73 -32.57
N LYS A 116 -1.80 6.47 -31.59
CA LYS A 116 -2.14 5.74 -30.38
C LYS A 116 -2.03 6.63 -29.15
N GLU A 117 -3.06 6.59 -28.29
CA GLU A 117 -2.95 7.17 -26.96
C GLU A 117 -2.04 6.29 -26.09
N VAL A 118 -0.95 6.88 -25.60
CA VAL A 118 -0.05 6.27 -24.63
C VAL A 118 -0.17 7.01 -23.32
N GLN A 119 -0.34 6.26 -22.25
CA GLN A 119 -0.41 6.81 -20.91
C GLN A 119 1.01 6.88 -20.31
N ILE A 120 1.49 8.09 -20.05
CA ILE A 120 2.79 8.30 -19.44
C ILE A 120 2.59 8.39 -17.91
N PRO A 121 3.26 7.52 -17.14
CA PRO A 121 3.21 7.58 -15.69
C PRO A 121 3.90 8.87 -15.21
N MET A 122 3.18 9.64 -14.43
CA MET A 122 3.70 10.82 -13.76
C MET A 122 3.27 10.82 -12.30
N PHE A 123 4.09 11.38 -11.43
CA PHE A 123 3.79 11.53 -10.02
C PHE A 123 3.87 12.99 -9.62
N ARG A 124 3.01 13.39 -8.68
CA ARG A 124 3.06 14.71 -8.05
C ARG A 124 3.02 14.61 -6.54
N PRO A 125 3.68 15.53 -5.82
CA PRO A 125 3.51 15.66 -4.38
C PRO A 125 2.07 16.08 -4.06
N VAL A 126 1.45 15.38 -3.11
CA VAL A 126 0.15 15.74 -2.55
C VAL A 126 0.24 15.73 -1.03
N LYS A 127 -0.67 16.47 -0.37
CA LYS A 127 -0.77 16.50 1.08
C LYS A 127 -1.92 15.62 1.56
N VAL A 128 -1.61 14.77 2.52
CA VAL A 128 -2.59 14.01 3.30
C VAL A 128 -2.44 14.38 4.78
N PHE A 129 -3.46 14.09 5.57
CA PHE A 129 -3.49 14.37 7.00
C PHE A 129 -3.89 13.10 7.73
N ASP A 130 -3.23 12.81 8.85
CA ASP A 130 -3.63 11.72 9.73
C ASP A 130 -4.90 12.07 10.50
N VAL A 131 -5.61 11.05 10.97
CA VAL A 131 -6.83 11.21 11.78
C VAL A 131 -6.59 12.06 13.03
N SER A 132 -5.41 11.94 13.66
CA SER A 132 -5.01 12.73 14.83
C SER A 132 -4.92 14.24 14.55
N GLN A 133 -4.76 14.62 13.28
CA GLN A 133 -4.73 16.00 12.81
C GLN A 133 -6.13 16.53 12.43
N THR A 134 -7.17 15.80 12.74
CA THR A 134 -8.55 16.14 12.34
C THR A 134 -9.51 16.09 13.52
N ASP A 135 -10.60 16.88 13.42
CA ASP A 135 -11.70 16.84 14.36
C ASP A 135 -13.04 16.73 13.63
N GLY A 136 -14.08 16.24 14.31
CA GLY A 136 -15.41 16.06 13.75
C GLY A 136 -16.07 14.76 14.18
N LYS A 137 -16.88 14.16 13.30
CA LYS A 137 -17.63 12.93 13.63
C LYS A 137 -16.69 11.77 13.93
N PRO A 138 -17.05 10.86 14.86
CA PRO A 138 -16.31 9.63 15.09
C PRO A 138 -16.24 8.82 13.79
N LEU A 139 -15.10 8.15 13.60
CA LEU A 139 -14.91 7.28 12.44
C LEU A 139 -15.74 6.00 12.60
N PRO A 140 -16.25 5.43 11.51
CA PRO A 140 -16.90 4.11 11.53
C PRO A 140 -15.92 3.05 12.09
N GLU A 141 -16.43 2.09 12.87
CA GLU A 141 -15.62 1.04 13.49
C GLU A 141 -14.71 0.29 12.51
N ARG A 142 -15.18 0.01 11.30
CA ARG A 142 -14.40 -0.64 10.23
C ARG A 142 -13.16 0.13 9.79
N VAL A 143 -13.10 1.43 10.09
CA VAL A 143 -11.97 2.30 9.75
C VAL A 143 -11.02 2.44 10.94
N GLN A 144 -11.53 2.23 12.17
CA GLN A 144 -10.75 2.34 13.40
C GLN A 144 -9.83 1.13 13.64
N SER A 145 -10.25 -0.05 13.17
CA SER A 145 -9.46 -1.28 13.30
C SER A 145 -9.56 -2.09 12.01
N PRO A 146 -8.60 -1.97 11.10
CA PRO A 146 -8.58 -2.79 9.89
C PRO A 146 -8.36 -4.29 10.18
N VAL A 147 -7.84 -4.61 11.36
CA VAL A 147 -7.67 -5.97 11.88
C VAL A 147 -8.50 -6.09 13.14
N ALA A 148 -9.70 -6.65 13.03
CA ALA A 148 -10.47 -7.07 14.19
C ALA A 148 -10.02 -8.49 14.55
N GLU A 149 -9.60 -8.69 15.79
CA GLU A 149 -9.49 -10.06 16.33
C GLU A 149 -10.88 -10.69 16.24
N LEU A 150 -10.94 -11.84 15.59
CA LEU A 150 -12.16 -12.63 15.54
C LEU A 150 -12.39 -13.21 16.94
N THR A 151 -13.19 -12.51 17.75
CA THR A 151 -13.66 -12.99 19.04
C THR A 151 -14.96 -13.75 18.84
N GLY A 152 -14.95 -15.05 19.02
CA GLY A 152 -16.13 -15.90 18.93
C GLY A 152 -15.80 -17.33 18.52
N ASN A 153 -16.77 -18.21 18.69
CA ASN A 153 -16.68 -19.57 18.17
C ASN A 153 -16.96 -19.58 16.67
N VAL A 154 -16.06 -20.21 15.91
CA VAL A 154 -16.28 -20.47 14.49
C VAL A 154 -17.28 -21.62 14.39
N GLU A 155 -18.43 -21.41 13.75
CA GLU A 155 -19.35 -22.51 13.45
C GLU A 155 -18.63 -23.61 12.68
N HIS A 156 -18.88 -24.87 13.07
CA HIS A 156 -18.23 -26.04 12.48
C HIS A 156 -16.70 -26.14 12.64
N TYR A 157 -16.09 -25.42 13.63
CA TYR A 157 -14.65 -25.47 13.89
C TYR A 157 -14.13 -26.90 14.05
N GLU A 158 -14.83 -27.74 14.84
CA GLU A 158 -14.44 -29.14 15.08
C GLU A 158 -14.44 -29.97 13.79
N ALA A 159 -15.46 -29.80 12.96
CA ALA A 159 -15.54 -30.48 11.65
C ALA A 159 -14.43 -30.04 10.71
N PHE A 160 -14.11 -28.75 10.70
CA PHE A 160 -12.99 -28.20 9.94
C PHE A 160 -11.65 -28.75 10.42
N MET A 161 -11.42 -28.77 11.72
CA MET A 161 -10.19 -29.31 12.31
C MET A 161 -10.03 -30.81 12.07
N GLU A 162 -11.12 -31.57 12.11
CA GLU A 162 -11.09 -32.99 11.79
C GLU A 162 -10.75 -33.22 10.29
N ALA A 163 -11.33 -32.44 9.39
CA ALA A 163 -10.99 -32.50 7.97
C ALA A 163 -9.51 -32.14 7.73
N LEU A 164 -9.00 -31.11 8.38
CA LEU A 164 -7.58 -30.71 8.33
C LEU A 164 -6.65 -31.83 8.79
N ARG A 165 -6.95 -32.47 9.94
CA ARG A 165 -6.15 -33.59 10.45
C ARG A 165 -6.15 -34.78 9.50
N ARG A 166 -7.25 -35.02 8.78
CA ARG A 166 -7.38 -36.12 7.84
C ARG A 166 -6.54 -35.90 6.57
N VAL A 167 -6.42 -34.68 6.08
CA VAL A 167 -5.69 -34.37 4.83
C VAL A 167 -4.24 -33.93 5.07
N SER A 168 -3.90 -33.55 6.29
CA SER A 168 -2.54 -33.14 6.63
C SER A 168 -1.57 -34.30 6.59
N PRO A 169 -0.45 -34.18 5.87
CA PRO A 169 0.60 -35.22 5.86
C PRO A 169 1.41 -35.26 7.17
N VAL A 170 1.20 -34.32 8.07
CA VAL A 170 1.88 -34.20 9.37
C VAL A 170 0.86 -34.06 10.49
N PRO A 171 1.17 -34.54 11.72
CA PRO A 171 0.30 -34.34 12.87
C PRO A 171 0.06 -32.86 13.17
N ILE A 172 -1.19 -32.48 13.40
CA ILE A 172 -1.57 -31.14 13.83
C ILE A 172 -1.91 -31.19 15.32
N GLU A 173 -1.12 -30.53 16.15
CA GLU A 173 -1.35 -30.37 17.58
C GLU A 173 -1.67 -28.92 17.89
N ILE A 174 -2.70 -28.69 18.72
CA ILE A 174 -3.05 -27.37 19.26
C ILE A 174 -2.51 -27.30 20.67
N LYS A 175 -1.59 -26.39 20.93
CA LYS A 175 -0.96 -26.16 22.23
C LYS A 175 -0.95 -24.68 22.54
N PRO A 176 -1.03 -24.28 23.83
CA PRO A 176 -0.70 -22.93 24.22
C PRO A 176 0.75 -22.64 23.82
N LEU A 177 0.96 -21.59 23.04
CA LEU A 177 2.27 -21.12 22.64
C LEU A 177 2.62 -19.86 23.44
N SER A 178 3.89 -19.45 23.41
CA SER A 178 4.30 -18.15 23.95
C SER A 178 3.62 -17.02 23.17
N ASN A 179 3.39 -15.88 23.82
CA ASN A 179 2.64 -14.73 23.24
C ASN A 179 3.18 -14.20 21.92
N ASP A 180 4.35 -14.65 21.50
CA ASP A 180 5.04 -14.19 20.27
C ASP A 180 4.95 -15.21 19.13
N LEU A 181 4.23 -16.33 19.32
CA LEU A 181 4.15 -17.43 18.35
C LEU A 181 2.70 -17.85 18.12
N ASP A 182 2.25 -17.66 16.89
CA ASP A 182 0.92 -18.11 16.44
C ASP A 182 0.92 -19.58 15.96
N GLY A 183 2.08 -20.11 15.63
CA GLY A 183 2.28 -21.49 15.21
C GLY A 183 3.71 -21.75 14.72
N PHE A 184 4.11 -23.00 14.69
CA PHE A 184 5.38 -23.42 14.10
C PHE A 184 5.30 -24.85 13.53
N PHE A 185 6.14 -25.13 12.57
CA PHE A 185 6.35 -26.48 12.05
C PHE A 185 7.65 -27.03 12.61
N SER A 186 7.58 -28.23 13.25
CA SER A 186 8.75 -28.98 13.71
C SER A 186 8.90 -30.23 12.86
N PRO A 187 9.90 -30.32 11.98
CA PRO A 187 10.16 -31.56 11.27
C PRO A 187 10.55 -32.64 12.29
N SER A 188 9.93 -33.82 12.16
CA SER A 188 10.35 -34.99 12.93
C SER A 188 11.82 -35.28 12.64
N LYS A 189 12.62 -35.46 13.69
CA LYS A 189 14.00 -35.92 13.56
C LYS A 189 14.03 -37.36 13.05
#